data_3d0692900b9fca1c7a848ee723e6ab8d
#
_entry.id   3d0692900b9fca1c7a848ee723e6ab8d
#
_cell.length_a   1.000
_cell.length_b   1.000
_cell.length_c   1.000
_cell.angle_alpha   90.00
_cell.angle_beta   90.00
_cell.angle_gamma   90.00
#
_symmetry.space_group_name_H-M   'P 1'
#
loop_
_entity.id
_entity.type
_entity.pdbx_description
1 polymer ?
#
loop_
_entity_poly.entity_id
_entity_poly.type
_entity_poly.pdbx_seq_one_letter_code
_entity_poly.pdbx_strand_id
1 'polypeptide(L)'
;EYINVKDAAKIALKTMDKKYANKYVQITGNKKTSVIKALKIIKKELGINSKIIFKNKKDVGHYIDTPENLKIKKAVKINLRHSTLFNIGIREIIGNKTK
;
A
#
# COMPACT_ATOMS: atom_id res chain seq x y z
N GLU A 1 2.87 4.81 -1.88
CA GLU A 1 1.80 3.90 -2.30
C GLU A 1 1.62 2.77 -1.29
N TYR A 2 0.39 2.49 -0.93
CA TYR A 2 0.06 1.37 -0.04
C TYR A 2 -0.47 0.21 -0.86
N ILE A 3 -0.13 -1.01 -0.46
CA ILE A 3 -0.64 -2.21 -1.08
C ILE A 3 -1.22 -3.14 0.00
N ASN A 4 -2.34 -3.76 -0.30
CA ASN A 4 -2.91 -4.79 0.58
C ASN A 4 -2.03 -6.04 0.53
N VAL A 5 -1.78 -6.64 1.70
CA VAL A 5 -0.92 -7.82 1.81
C VAL A 5 -1.42 -9.01 0.97
N LYS A 6 -2.73 -9.17 0.85
CA LYS A 6 -3.32 -10.22 0.00
C LYS A 6 -3.05 -9.95 -1.48
N ASP A 7 -3.12 -8.68 -1.89
CA ASP A 7 -2.80 -8.28 -3.26
C ASP A 7 -1.31 -8.51 -3.56
N ALA A 8 -0.44 -8.15 -2.62
CA ALA A 8 0.99 -8.40 -2.75
C ALA A 8 1.29 -9.90 -2.89
N ALA A 9 0.61 -10.75 -2.12
CA ALA A 9 0.74 -12.19 -2.23
C ALA A 9 0.27 -12.72 -3.60
N LYS A 10 -0.85 -12.21 -4.11
CA LYS A 10 -1.34 -12.57 -5.45
C LYS A 10 -0.35 -12.21 -6.55
N ILE A 11 0.25 -11.02 -6.46
CA ILE A 11 1.29 -10.59 -7.41
C ILE A 11 2.52 -11.49 -7.30
N ALA A 12 2.95 -11.80 -6.07
CA ALA A 12 4.08 -12.69 -5.84
C ALA A 12 3.87 -14.07 -6.48
N LEU A 13 2.67 -14.63 -6.37
CA LEU A 13 2.32 -15.90 -7.05
C LEU A 13 2.37 -15.77 -8.57
N LYS A 14 1.94 -14.66 -9.12
CA LYS A 14 2.01 -14.41 -10.58
C LYS A 14 3.45 -14.38 -11.09
N THR A 15 4.42 -13.99 -10.26
CA THR A 15 5.85 -13.97 -10.67
C THR A 15 6.42 -15.35 -10.93
N MET A 16 5.74 -16.41 -10.51
CA MET A 16 6.14 -17.79 -10.79
C MET A 16 5.88 -18.20 -12.25
N ASP A 17 5.14 -17.40 -13.00
CA ASP A 17 4.91 -17.63 -14.42
C ASP A 17 6.25 -17.49 -15.21
N LYS A 18 6.46 -18.37 -16.17
CA LYS A 18 7.68 -18.41 -17.00
C LYS A 18 8.00 -17.09 -17.71
N LYS A 19 7.00 -16.30 -18.06
CA LYS A 19 7.18 -14.99 -18.70
C LYS A 19 7.93 -13.98 -17.83
N TYR A 20 7.98 -14.20 -16.51
CA TYR A 20 8.72 -13.35 -15.57
C TYR A 20 10.07 -13.93 -15.18
N ALA A 21 10.48 -15.07 -15.76
CA ALA A 21 11.78 -15.68 -15.46
C ALA A 21 12.92 -14.71 -15.78
N ASN A 22 13.87 -14.59 -14.87
CA ASN A 22 15.04 -13.70 -15.00
C ASN A 22 14.69 -12.22 -15.19
N LYS A 23 13.51 -11.79 -14.71
CA LYS A 23 13.08 -10.39 -14.74
C LYS A 23 12.96 -9.82 -13.34
N TYR A 24 13.26 -8.54 -13.19
CA TYR A 24 12.96 -7.80 -11.98
C TYR A 24 11.49 -7.45 -12.00
N VAL A 25 10.77 -7.72 -10.91
CA VAL A 25 9.35 -7.44 -10.80
C VAL A 25 9.13 -6.40 -9.70
N GLN A 26 8.38 -5.36 -10.02
CA GLN A 26 8.00 -4.31 -9.07
C GLN A 26 6.61 -4.61 -8.52
N ILE A 27 6.52 -4.70 -7.19
CA ILE A 27 5.25 -4.91 -6.49
C ILE A 27 4.92 -3.65 -5.72
N THR A 28 3.93 -2.90 -6.18
CA THR A 28 3.49 -1.65 -5.56
C THR A 28 1.98 -1.53 -5.61
N GLY A 29 1.42 -0.63 -4.80
CA GLY A 29 0.02 -0.27 -4.91
C GLY A 29 -0.27 0.46 -6.22
N ASN A 30 -1.54 0.54 -6.57
CA ASN A 30 -1.99 1.19 -7.80
C ASN A 30 -2.34 2.67 -7.60
N LYS A 31 -2.41 3.14 -6.37
CA LYS A 31 -2.86 4.50 -6.06
C LYS A 31 -1.98 5.12 -4.99
N LYS A 32 -1.49 6.32 -5.27
CA LYS A 32 -0.77 7.12 -4.28
C LYS A 32 -1.76 7.70 -3.27
N THR A 33 -1.48 7.51 -1.98
CA THR A 33 -2.29 8.04 -0.89
C THR A 33 -1.38 8.73 0.11
N SER A 34 -1.69 9.97 0.50
CA SER A 34 -0.92 10.68 1.52
C SER A 34 -1.16 10.07 2.90
N VAL A 35 -0.19 10.24 3.81
CA VAL A 35 -0.30 9.76 5.19
C VAL A 35 -1.52 10.38 5.89
N ILE A 36 -1.76 11.67 5.69
CA ILE A 36 -2.93 12.37 6.27
C ILE A 36 -4.23 11.72 5.80
N LYS A 37 -4.35 11.45 4.50
CA LYS A 37 -5.53 10.82 3.91
C LYS A 37 -5.74 9.41 4.43
N ALA A 38 -4.65 8.64 4.55
CA ALA A 38 -4.69 7.29 5.12
C ALA A 38 -5.18 7.31 6.57
N LEU A 39 -4.66 8.24 7.40
CA LEU A 39 -5.07 8.39 8.80
C LEU A 39 -6.55 8.80 8.92
N LYS A 40 -7.02 9.68 8.05
CA LYS A 40 -8.45 10.06 8.02
C LYS A 40 -9.35 8.88 7.67
N ILE A 41 -8.94 8.03 6.76
CA ILE A 41 -9.68 6.80 6.40
C ILE A 41 -9.72 5.85 7.60
N ILE A 42 -8.60 5.62 8.27
CA ILE A 42 -8.52 4.77 9.46
C ILE A 42 -9.43 5.32 10.57
N LYS A 43 -9.37 6.61 10.82
CA LYS A 43 -10.23 7.29 11.80
C LYS A 43 -11.71 7.09 11.51
N LYS A 44 -12.12 7.25 10.25
CA LYS A 44 -13.48 7.05 9.80
C LYS A 44 -13.95 5.61 9.99
N GLU A 45 -13.13 4.63 9.61
CA GLU A 45 -13.48 3.22 9.74
C GLU A 45 -13.53 2.75 11.20
N LEU A 46 -12.73 3.36 12.09
CA LEU A 46 -12.80 3.12 13.54
C LEU A 46 -13.97 3.81 14.22
N GLY A 47 -14.57 4.81 13.59
CA GLY A 47 -15.67 5.58 14.16
C GLY A 47 -15.28 6.44 15.37
N ILE A 48 -14.02 6.88 15.45
CA ILE A 48 -13.50 7.67 16.55
C ILE A 48 -13.41 9.16 16.19
N ASN A 49 -13.59 10.03 17.20
CA ASN A 49 -13.53 11.48 17.04
C ASN A 49 -12.21 12.09 17.52
N SER A 50 -11.19 11.29 17.73
CA SER A 50 -9.89 11.74 18.20
C SER A 50 -9.22 12.64 17.17
N LYS A 51 -8.52 13.68 17.64
CA LYS A 51 -7.71 14.54 16.77
C LYS A 51 -6.45 13.81 16.30
N ILE A 52 -6.09 14.01 15.03
CA ILE A 52 -4.81 13.59 14.50
C ILE A 52 -3.79 14.66 14.88
N ILE A 53 -2.75 14.27 15.64
CA ILE A 53 -1.69 15.17 16.10
C ILE A 53 -0.40 14.84 15.34
N PHE A 54 0.20 15.85 14.74
CA PHE A 54 1.49 15.73 14.06
C PHE A 54 2.60 16.25 14.97
N LYS A 55 3.60 15.40 15.24
CA LYS A 55 4.80 15.81 15.96
C LYS A 55 5.84 16.31 14.97
N ASN A 56 6.49 17.44 15.29
CA ASN A 56 7.52 18.07 14.44
C ASN A 56 8.86 17.32 14.42
N LYS A 57 8.89 16.03 14.64
CA LYS A 57 10.12 15.23 14.54
C LYS A 57 10.19 14.59 13.17
N LYS A 58 11.24 14.94 12.43
CA LYS A 58 11.63 14.25 11.20
C LYS A 58 12.39 12.98 11.57
N ASP A 59 11.88 11.83 11.19
CA ASP A 59 12.65 10.60 11.29
C ASP A 59 13.74 10.60 10.22
N VAL A 60 14.98 10.52 10.68
CA VAL A 60 16.14 10.42 9.79
C VAL A 60 16.09 9.05 9.08
N GLY A 61 16.13 9.07 7.75
CA GLY A 61 16.13 7.85 6.95
C GLY A 61 14.79 7.46 6.33
N HIS A 62 13.72 8.18 6.64
CA HIS A 62 12.43 7.99 5.99
C HIS A 62 12.20 9.02 4.88
N TYR A 63 11.58 8.59 3.80
CA TYR A 63 11.20 9.49 2.72
C TYR A 63 10.06 10.40 3.17
N ILE A 64 10.17 11.69 2.92
CA ILE A 64 9.08 12.65 3.13
C ILE A 64 7.99 12.41 2.08
N ASP A 65 8.39 12.16 0.85
CA ASP A 65 7.51 11.78 -0.25
C ASP A 65 8.01 10.48 -0.88
N THR A 66 7.07 9.60 -1.20
CA THR A 66 7.40 8.44 -2.02
C THR A 66 7.77 8.92 -3.42
N PRO A 67 8.94 8.52 -3.97
CA PRO A 67 9.31 8.91 -5.31
C PRO A 67 8.22 8.52 -6.32
N GLU A 68 7.69 9.52 -7.01
CA GLU A 68 6.81 9.27 -8.14
C GLU A 68 7.64 8.72 -9.30
N ASN A 69 7.08 7.80 -10.06
CA ASN A 69 7.72 7.25 -11.25
C ASN A 69 9.08 6.62 -10.98
N LEU A 70 9.15 5.75 -9.98
CA LEU A 70 10.32 4.91 -9.80
C LEU A 70 10.47 4.01 -11.03
N LYS A 71 11.10 4.55 -12.08
CA LYS A 71 11.43 3.81 -13.29
C LYS A 71 12.70 3.02 -13.04
N ILE A 72 12.56 1.83 -12.49
CA ILE A 72 13.64 0.87 -12.50
C ILE A 72 13.72 0.34 -13.94
N LYS A 73 14.82 0.65 -14.61
CA LYS A 73 15.05 0.49 -16.06
C LYS A 73 14.79 -0.92 -16.62
N LYS A 74 14.62 -1.93 -15.78
CA LYS A 74 14.38 -3.33 -16.17
C LYS A 74 13.29 -4.02 -15.36
N ALA A 75 12.57 -3.29 -14.54
CA ALA A 75 11.52 -3.87 -13.72
C ALA A 75 10.17 -3.88 -14.44
N VAL A 76 9.47 -4.99 -14.34
CA VAL A 76 8.12 -5.15 -14.85
C VAL A 76 7.16 -4.95 -13.68
N LYS A 77 6.19 -4.04 -13.82
CA LYS A 77 5.11 -3.87 -12.86
C LYS A 77 3.95 -4.80 -13.20
N ILE A 78 3.54 -5.62 -12.25
CA ILE A 78 2.37 -6.48 -12.40
C ILE A 78 1.17 -5.74 -11.80
N ASN A 79 0.15 -5.49 -12.61
CA ASN A 79 -1.08 -4.89 -12.16
C ASN A 79 -2.14 -5.97 -11.94
N LEU A 80 -2.81 -5.94 -10.80
CA LEU A 80 -3.97 -6.78 -10.56
C LEU A 80 -5.20 -6.14 -11.21
N ARG A 81 -6.02 -6.95 -11.84
CA ARG A 81 -7.28 -6.50 -12.44
C ARG A 81 -8.24 -5.95 -11.39
N HIS A 82 -8.23 -6.55 -10.20
CA HIS A 82 -9.04 -6.13 -9.05
C HIS A 82 -8.14 -6.00 -7.83
N SER A 83 -7.64 -4.79 -7.57
CA SER A 83 -6.88 -4.50 -6.36
C SER A 83 -7.83 -4.14 -5.22
N THR A 84 -7.43 -4.48 -3.99
CA THR A 84 -8.20 -4.12 -2.80
C THR A 84 -8.06 -2.61 -2.52
N LEU A 85 -9.19 -1.93 -2.41
CA LEU A 85 -9.19 -0.52 -2.02
C LEU A 85 -8.69 -0.36 -0.58
N PHE A 86 -8.01 0.76 -0.31
CA PHE A 86 -7.40 1.03 0.99
C PHE A 86 -8.42 0.97 2.14
N ASN A 87 -9.57 1.61 1.98
CA ASN A 87 -10.64 1.61 2.98
C ASN A 87 -11.19 0.21 3.27
N ILE A 88 -11.31 -0.62 2.24
CA ILE A 88 -11.77 -2.01 2.38
C ILE A 88 -10.74 -2.84 3.15
N GLY A 89 -9.45 -2.69 2.82
CA GLY A 89 -8.37 -3.37 3.53
C GLY A 89 -8.31 -2.99 5.01
N ILE A 90 -8.47 -1.72 5.33
CA ILE A 90 -8.51 -1.24 6.73
C ILE A 90 -9.73 -1.82 7.46
N ARG A 91 -10.88 -1.83 6.81
CA ARG A 91 -12.11 -2.41 7.38
C ARG A 91 -11.95 -3.90 7.73
N GLU A 92 -11.29 -4.66 6.88
CA GLU A 92 -11.00 -6.08 7.13
C GLU A 92 -10.12 -6.26 8.36
N ILE A 93 -9.05 -5.46 8.50
CA ILE A 93 -8.13 -5.52 9.66
C ILE A 93 -8.89 -5.20 10.95
N ILE A 94 -9.72 -4.17 10.96
CA ILE A 94 -10.53 -3.78 12.12
C ILE A 94 -11.52 -4.90 12.48
N GLY A 95 -12.20 -5.47 11.52
CA GLY A 95 -13.14 -6.56 11.71
C GLY A 95 -12.49 -7.80 12.32
N ASN A 96 -11.27 -8.13 11.92
CA ASN A 96 -10.52 -9.27 12.45
C ASN A 96 -10.05 -9.06 13.90
N LYS A 97 -9.80 -7.81 14.31
CA LYS A 97 -9.37 -7.49 15.68
C LYS A 97 -10.51 -7.39 16.69
N THR A 98 -11.72 -7.15 16.23
CA THR A 98 -12.91 -6.99 17.10
C THR A 98 -13.67 -8.30 17.34
N LYS A 99 -13.21 -9.38 16.78
CA LYS A 99 -13.80 -10.72 16.98
C LYS A 99 -13.20 -11.43 18.18
#